data_7ed506a8869f6373c5b4bb95d490dd5e
#
_entry.id   7ed506a8869f6373c5b4bb95d490dd5e
#
_cell.length_a   1.000
_cell.length_b   1.000
_cell.length_c   1.000
_cell.angle_alpha   90.00
_cell.angle_beta   90.00
_cell.angle_gamma   90.00
#
_symmetry.space_group_name_H-M   'P 1'
#
loop_
_entity.id
_entity.type
_entity.pdbx_description
1 polymer ?
#
loop_
_entity_poly.entity_id
_entity_poly.type
_entity_poly.pdbx_seq_one_letter_code
_entity_poly.pdbx_strand_id
1 'polypeptide(L)'
;MIEAAKIWNEPNNKSHWDLQIDPDWSMFADLAIAAGKAIRSTRPALPIVLGGISPIDPSFMRKMQSRDVLDHFHAVAVHGFPLDWNLWRIGEWPAKIEEIKAVTALPVWVTEVGVSSFGAEEVQAWGLLRTAELLIGRAPRIHWYSLYDLPSAWEATTRHKEAEGSSYYRHFHMGLLREDGTPKAAANLFGAYAPAMGLCQWFHFEDHRLDNAVQWMRRLGVTHLRTGLSWADSFRPNALDWFDRQMETLAEFQVTVTFCFTPEHRGIEPHHTSPPLDVNEFADFCASMVDRYCSKTGLAASPASADPPIGEPTCVP
;
A
#
# COMPACT_ATOMS: atom_id res chain seq x y z
N MET A 1 -7.03 4.30 13.33
CA MET A 1 -7.01 5.74 12.93
C MET A 1 -6.27 5.86 11.61
N ILE A 2 -6.68 6.74 10.68
CA ILE A 2 -5.90 6.98 9.45
C ILE A 2 -4.57 7.63 9.82
N GLU A 3 -3.47 6.96 9.53
CA GLU A 3 -2.10 7.47 9.67
C GLU A 3 -1.65 8.25 8.43
N ALA A 4 -2.03 7.77 7.25
CA ALA A 4 -1.68 8.38 5.98
C ALA A 4 -2.71 8.06 4.90
N ALA A 5 -2.87 8.97 3.96
CA ALA A 5 -3.64 8.79 2.74
C ALA A 5 -2.70 8.44 1.57
N LYS A 6 -2.85 7.28 0.96
CA LYS A 6 -2.07 6.84 -0.20
C LYS A 6 -2.91 7.02 -1.46
N ILE A 7 -2.37 7.75 -2.43
CA ILE A 7 -3.04 8.03 -3.69
C ILE A 7 -2.63 7.00 -4.73
N TRP A 8 -3.62 6.25 -5.18
CA TRP A 8 -3.54 5.18 -6.16
C TRP A 8 -2.75 3.96 -5.70
N ASN A 9 -2.79 2.91 -6.54
CA ASN A 9 -2.01 1.71 -6.41
C ASN A 9 -1.30 1.43 -7.74
N GLU A 10 0.03 1.28 -7.71
CA GLU A 10 0.86 0.90 -8.85
C GLU A 10 0.56 1.66 -10.17
N PRO A 11 0.59 3.00 -10.18
CA PRO A 11 0.16 3.78 -11.34
C PRO A 11 1.04 3.58 -12.58
N ASN A 12 2.24 3.04 -12.42
CA ASN A 12 3.15 2.72 -13.52
C ASN A 12 3.02 1.26 -13.99
N ASN A 13 2.09 0.49 -13.42
CA ASN A 13 1.77 -0.87 -13.82
C ASN A 13 0.51 -0.89 -14.70
N LYS A 14 0.62 -1.49 -15.88
CA LYS A 14 -0.50 -1.61 -16.85
C LYS A 14 -1.72 -2.34 -16.29
N SER A 15 -1.58 -3.12 -15.23
CA SER A 15 -2.70 -3.79 -14.55
C SER A 15 -3.50 -2.86 -13.62
N HIS A 16 -2.94 -1.68 -13.28
CA HIS A 16 -3.56 -0.74 -12.34
C HIS A 16 -3.83 0.65 -12.93
N TRP A 17 -3.23 0.98 -14.08
CA TRP A 17 -3.45 2.21 -14.82
C TRP A 17 -3.39 1.94 -16.32
N ASP A 18 -4.36 2.45 -17.07
CA ASP A 18 -4.41 2.21 -18.51
C ASP A 18 -3.42 3.09 -19.27
N LEU A 19 -2.25 2.53 -19.54
CA LEU A 19 -1.19 3.19 -20.30
C LEU A 19 -1.49 3.31 -21.81
N GLN A 20 -2.58 2.74 -22.31
CA GLN A 20 -3.02 2.98 -23.69
C GLN A 20 -3.74 4.32 -23.80
N ILE A 21 -4.43 4.73 -22.72
CA ILE A 21 -5.12 6.02 -22.64
C ILE A 21 -4.15 7.12 -22.20
N ASP A 22 -3.30 6.82 -21.20
CA ASP A 22 -2.36 7.79 -20.60
C ASP A 22 -0.91 7.28 -20.62
N PRO A 23 -0.28 7.23 -21.81
CA PRO A 23 1.03 6.62 -22.01
C PRO A 23 2.19 7.39 -21.35
N ASP A 24 2.00 8.64 -21.05
CA ASP A 24 3.00 9.52 -20.43
C ASP A 24 2.66 9.94 -18.99
N TRP A 25 1.58 9.39 -18.41
CA TRP A 25 1.06 9.68 -17.07
C TRP A 25 0.67 11.14 -16.84
N SER A 26 0.28 11.88 -17.88
CA SER A 26 -0.18 13.27 -17.71
C SER A 26 -1.49 13.33 -16.95
N MET A 27 -2.45 12.45 -17.28
CA MET A 27 -3.74 12.39 -16.58
C MET A 27 -3.57 11.87 -15.14
N PHE A 28 -2.65 10.93 -14.91
CA PHE A 28 -2.32 10.47 -13.57
C PHE A 28 -1.72 11.60 -12.73
N ALA A 29 -0.83 12.42 -13.30
CA ALA A 29 -0.25 13.57 -12.62
C ALA A 29 -1.33 14.57 -12.18
N ASP A 30 -2.26 14.90 -13.07
CA ASP A 30 -3.38 15.80 -12.76
C ASP A 30 -4.27 15.23 -11.65
N LEU A 31 -4.60 13.93 -11.71
CA LEU A 31 -5.36 13.23 -10.66
C LEU A 31 -4.64 13.28 -9.31
N ALA A 32 -3.34 12.99 -9.29
CA ALA A 32 -2.55 12.96 -8.08
C ALA A 32 -2.43 14.35 -7.43
N ILE A 33 -2.23 15.40 -8.25
CA ILE A 33 -2.21 16.80 -7.80
C ILE A 33 -3.56 17.21 -7.23
N ALA A 34 -4.65 16.92 -7.93
CA ALA A 34 -6.01 17.26 -7.47
C ALA A 34 -6.31 16.59 -6.13
N ALA A 35 -6.07 15.27 -6.00
CA ALA A 35 -6.28 14.52 -4.77
C ALA A 35 -5.39 15.04 -3.62
N GLY A 36 -4.10 15.30 -3.88
CA GLY A 36 -3.17 15.84 -2.90
C GLY A 36 -3.61 17.21 -2.36
N LYS A 37 -4.07 18.10 -3.23
CA LYS A 37 -4.61 19.42 -2.86
C LYS A 37 -5.89 19.30 -2.02
N ALA A 38 -6.83 18.45 -2.44
CA ALA A 38 -8.11 18.27 -1.76
C ALA A 38 -7.92 17.71 -0.34
N ILE A 39 -7.08 16.67 -0.19
CA ILE A 39 -6.76 16.10 1.13
C ILE A 39 -6.06 17.14 2.01
N ARG A 40 -5.08 17.87 1.50
CA ARG A 40 -4.36 18.90 2.26
C ARG A 40 -5.29 20.03 2.72
N SER A 41 -6.25 20.42 1.91
CA SER A 41 -7.26 21.43 2.29
C SER A 41 -8.17 20.92 3.41
N THR A 42 -8.49 19.64 3.42
CA THR A 42 -9.38 19.00 4.40
C THR A 42 -8.64 18.67 5.70
N ARG A 43 -7.44 18.13 5.62
CA ARG A 43 -6.59 17.71 6.76
C ARG A 43 -5.12 18.06 6.49
N PRO A 44 -4.69 19.30 6.76
CA PRO A 44 -3.34 19.77 6.43
C PRO A 44 -2.19 18.95 7.06
N ALA A 45 -2.44 18.35 8.22
CA ALA A 45 -1.43 17.57 8.96
C ALA A 45 -1.38 16.07 8.56
N LEU A 46 -2.32 15.58 7.73
CA LEU A 46 -2.34 14.18 7.32
C LEU A 46 -1.24 13.92 6.28
N PRO A 47 -0.32 12.96 6.52
CA PRO A 47 0.63 12.55 5.50
C PRO A 47 -0.06 12.01 4.25
N ILE A 48 0.42 12.45 3.07
CA ILE A 48 -0.06 12.00 1.77
C ILE A 48 1.08 11.25 1.08
N VAL A 49 0.81 10.04 0.61
CA VAL A 49 1.79 9.14 0.01
C VAL A 49 1.44 8.90 -1.45
N LEU A 50 2.42 9.06 -2.35
CA LEU A 50 2.23 8.81 -3.78
C LEU A 50 2.46 7.35 -4.11
N GLY A 51 1.52 6.72 -4.81
CA GLY A 51 1.73 5.49 -5.59
C GLY A 51 1.78 4.21 -4.78
N GLY A 52 2.81 3.53 -4.84
CA GLY A 52 3.17 2.13 -4.70
C GLY A 52 3.71 1.71 -6.05
N ILE A 53 4.91 2.24 -6.39
CA ILE A 53 5.49 2.12 -7.73
C ILE A 53 5.92 0.68 -7.95
N SER A 54 5.40 0.04 -8.99
CA SER A 54 5.73 -1.34 -9.37
C SER A 54 5.64 -1.51 -10.90
N PRO A 55 6.73 -1.88 -11.59
CA PRO A 55 8.08 -2.07 -11.05
C PRO A 55 8.66 -0.78 -10.45
N ILE A 56 9.69 -0.90 -9.58
CA ILE A 56 10.43 0.25 -9.07
C ILE A 56 11.13 0.92 -10.25
N ASP A 57 10.66 2.11 -10.63
CA ASP A 57 11.08 2.82 -11.83
C ASP A 57 11.42 4.29 -11.54
N PRO A 58 12.71 4.64 -11.48
CA PRO A 58 13.14 6.03 -11.33
C PRO A 58 12.70 6.94 -12.49
N SER A 59 12.39 6.40 -13.67
CA SER A 59 11.96 7.22 -14.81
C SER A 59 10.54 7.74 -14.62
N PHE A 60 9.65 6.91 -14.07
CA PHE A 60 8.32 7.34 -13.65
C PHE A 60 8.41 8.46 -12.61
N MET A 61 9.30 8.29 -11.61
CA MET A 61 9.50 9.33 -10.57
C MET A 61 10.00 10.65 -11.15
N ARG A 62 10.93 10.62 -12.10
CA ARG A 62 11.39 11.86 -12.79
C ARG A 62 10.26 12.55 -13.55
N LYS A 63 9.35 11.79 -14.16
CA LYS A 63 8.16 12.36 -14.81
C LYS A 63 7.23 13.02 -13.80
N MET A 64 6.99 12.38 -12.65
CA MET A 64 6.18 12.98 -11.59
C MET A 64 6.82 14.25 -11.03
N GLN A 65 8.13 14.27 -10.85
CA GLN A 65 8.87 15.44 -10.41
C GLN A 65 8.80 16.57 -11.43
N SER A 66 8.98 16.28 -12.72
CA SER A 66 8.93 17.30 -13.79
C SER A 66 7.54 17.92 -14.01
N ARG A 67 6.52 17.36 -13.40
CA ARG A 67 5.13 17.85 -13.41
C ARG A 67 4.69 18.41 -12.06
N ASP A 68 5.63 18.67 -11.15
CA ASP A 68 5.40 19.22 -9.80
C ASP A 68 4.48 18.36 -8.91
N VAL A 69 4.27 17.08 -9.27
CA VAL A 69 3.41 16.15 -8.50
C VAL A 69 3.95 15.99 -7.09
N LEU A 70 5.28 15.82 -6.95
CA LEU A 70 5.90 15.50 -5.66
C LEU A 70 5.74 16.60 -4.61
N ASP A 71 5.51 17.86 -5.00
CA ASP A 71 5.27 18.99 -4.10
C ASP A 71 3.98 18.85 -3.28
N HIS A 72 3.09 17.96 -3.72
CA HIS A 72 1.82 17.69 -3.07
C HIS A 72 1.86 16.48 -2.12
N PHE A 73 3.01 15.81 -1.99
CA PHE A 73 3.16 14.58 -1.23
C PHE A 73 4.20 14.69 -0.12
N HIS A 74 4.07 13.84 0.91
CA HIS A 74 4.98 13.77 2.05
C HIS A 74 5.91 12.55 1.97
N ALA A 75 5.55 11.55 1.17
CA ALA A 75 6.34 10.36 0.92
C ALA A 75 5.97 9.76 -0.45
N VAL A 76 6.86 8.93 -0.97
CA VAL A 76 6.60 8.08 -2.13
C VAL A 76 6.63 6.63 -1.70
N ALA A 77 5.80 5.79 -2.31
CA ALA A 77 5.74 4.37 -2.00
C ALA A 77 6.25 3.51 -3.16
N VAL A 78 6.87 2.39 -2.82
CA VAL A 78 7.31 1.37 -3.77
C VAL A 78 6.79 0.00 -3.34
N HIS A 79 6.61 -0.89 -4.32
CA HIS A 79 6.28 -2.30 -4.11
C HIS A 79 7.37 -3.20 -4.70
N GLY A 80 7.58 -4.37 -4.09
CA GLY A 80 8.55 -5.32 -4.63
C GLY A 80 8.35 -6.74 -4.16
N PHE A 81 8.44 -7.65 -5.12
CA PHE A 81 8.24 -9.09 -4.96
C PHE A 81 9.36 -9.86 -5.69
N PRO A 82 10.60 -9.75 -5.18
CA PRO A 82 11.81 -10.14 -5.92
C PRO A 82 11.96 -11.64 -6.20
N LEU A 83 11.26 -12.51 -5.49
CA LEU A 83 11.28 -13.96 -5.75
C LEU A 83 10.09 -14.45 -6.58
N ASP A 84 9.13 -13.57 -6.84
CA ASP A 84 7.87 -13.96 -7.44
C ASP A 84 7.69 -13.43 -8.86
N TRP A 85 7.55 -12.13 -9.05
CA TRP A 85 7.38 -11.55 -10.40
C TRP A 85 8.32 -10.41 -10.73
N ASN A 86 9.09 -9.91 -9.77
CA ASN A 86 10.17 -8.99 -10.08
C ASN A 86 11.46 -9.76 -10.44
N LEU A 87 12.15 -9.30 -11.47
CA LEU A 87 13.32 -9.97 -12.01
C LEU A 87 14.64 -9.65 -11.29
N TRP A 88 14.61 -8.84 -10.23
CA TRP A 88 15.77 -8.50 -9.43
C TRP A 88 15.88 -9.38 -8.16
N ARG A 89 17.07 -9.48 -7.60
CA ARG A 89 17.34 -10.34 -6.43
C ARG A 89 16.89 -9.67 -5.14
N ILE A 90 16.40 -10.43 -4.16
CA ILE A 90 15.97 -9.91 -2.86
C ILE A 90 17.04 -9.05 -2.16
N GLY A 91 18.35 -9.40 -2.33
CA GLY A 91 19.46 -8.60 -1.80
C GLY A 91 19.63 -7.22 -2.40
N GLU A 92 18.94 -6.91 -3.51
CA GLU A 92 19.02 -5.61 -4.18
C GLU A 92 18.06 -4.56 -3.57
N TRP A 93 17.23 -4.91 -2.59
CA TRP A 93 16.31 -3.99 -1.94
C TRP A 93 16.95 -2.65 -1.54
N PRO A 94 18.13 -2.60 -0.87
CA PRO A 94 18.75 -1.33 -0.53
C PRO A 94 19.05 -0.48 -1.76
N ALA A 95 19.56 -1.09 -2.84
CA ALA A 95 19.85 -0.39 -4.08
C ALA A 95 18.57 0.15 -4.73
N LYS A 96 17.47 -0.62 -4.71
CA LYS A 96 16.17 -0.18 -5.24
C LYS A 96 15.60 1.03 -4.51
N ILE A 97 15.76 1.11 -3.21
CA ILE A 97 15.38 2.29 -2.42
C ILE A 97 16.25 3.49 -2.82
N GLU A 98 17.56 3.29 -2.93
CA GLU A 98 18.49 4.38 -3.30
C GLU A 98 18.26 4.88 -4.74
N GLU A 99 17.84 4.02 -5.68
CA GLU A 99 17.44 4.43 -7.03
C GLU A 99 16.31 5.49 -6.99
N ILE A 100 15.35 5.35 -6.09
CA ILE A 100 14.25 6.32 -5.93
C ILE A 100 14.70 7.55 -5.15
N LYS A 101 15.48 7.39 -4.08
CA LYS A 101 16.05 8.52 -3.32
C LYS A 101 16.98 9.41 -4.17
N ALA A 102 17.59 8.86 -5.21
CA ALA A 102 18.38 9.64 -6.16
C ALA A 102 17.53 10.60 -7.01
N VAL A 103 16.22 10.40 -7.06
CA VAL A 103 15.28 11.26 -7.81
C VAL A 103 14.53 12.22 -6.89
N THR A 104 14.24 11.83 -5.65
CA THR A 104 13.41 12.63 -4.74
C THR A 104 13.99 12.69 -3.34
N ALA A 105 13.83 13.84 -2.68
CA ALA A 105 14.16 14.00 -1.26
C ALA A 105 13.07 13.46 -0.32
N LEU A 106 11.91 13.05 -0.86
CA LEU A 106 10.82 12.52 -0.05
C LEU A 106 11.19 11.15 0.54
N PRO A 107 10.73 10.84 1.76
CA PRO A 107 10.86 9.50 2.33
C PRO A 107 10.29 8.42 1.42
N VAL A 108 11.00 7.29 1.29
CA VAL A 108 10.56 6.14 0.49
C VAL A 108 9.96 5.09 1.42
N TRP A 109 8.66 4.84 1.27
CA TRP A 109 7.94 3.79 1.98
C TRP A 109 7.88 2.52 1.14
N VAL A 110 7.91 1.36 1.77
CA VAL A 110 7.65 0.06 1.12
C VAL A 110 6.26 -0.38 1.54
N THR A 111 5.25 -0.05 0.72
CA THR A 111 3.85 -0.30 1.10
C THR A 111 3.32 -1.66 0.67
N GLU A 112 4.09 -2.39 -0.13
CA GLU A 112 3.92 -3.82 -0.34
C GLU A 112 5.29 -4.48 -0.55
N VAL A 113 5.54 -5.52 0.21
CA VAL A 113 6.64 -6.45 0.03
C VAL A 113 6.19 -7.83 0.47
N GLY A 114 6.56 -8.84 -0.26
CA GLY A 114 6.20 -10.20 0.09
C GLY A 114 7.02 -11.24 -0.66
N VAL A 115 6.90 -12.46 -0.19
CA VAL A 115 7.43 -13.67 -0.84
C VAL A 115 6.35 -14.73 -0.73
N SER A 116 6.06 -15.39 -1.85
CA SER A 116 5.07 -16.46 -1.92
C SER A 116 5.54 -17.73 -1.22
N SER A 117 4.61 -18.44 -0.60
CA SER A 117 4.84 -19.80 -0.09
C SER A 117 4.57 -20.88 -1.14
N PHE A 118 4.33 -20.50 -2.40
CA PHE A 118 4.07 -21.45 -3.48
C PHE A 118 5.22 -22.44 -3.64
N GLY A 119 4.92 -23.71 -3.44
CA GLY A 119 5.87 -24.82 -3.50
C GLY A 119 6.61 -25.11 -2.19
N ALA A 120 6.89 -24.10 -1.34
CA ALA A 120 7.55 -24.31 -0.04
C ALA A 120 7.33 -23.12 0.91
N GLU A 121 6.78 -23.38 2.09
CA GLU A 121 6.57 -22.34 3.12
C GLU A 121 7.88 -21.78 3.69
N GLU A 122 8.94 -22.59 3.70
CA GLU A 122 10.28 -22.20 4.14
C GLU A 122 10.85 -21.06 3.30
N VAL A 123 10.51 -20.99 2.03
CA VAL A 123 10.93 -19.90 1.14
C VAL A 123 10.27 -18.59 1.56
N GLN A 124 8.99 -18.60 1.92
CA GLN A 124 8.30 -17.43 2.47
C GLN A 124 8.90 -17.00 3.80
N ALA A 125 9.15 -17.95 4.71
CA ALA A 125 9.75 -17.71 6.02
C ALA A 125 11.14 -17.08 5.89
N TRP A 126 12.00 -17.64 5.03
CA TRP A 126 13.31 -17.07 4.72
C TRP A 126 13.19 -15.68 4.09
N GLY A 127 12.28 -15.51 3.15
CA GLY A 127 12.03 -14.24 2.46
C GLY A 127 11.60 -13.14 3.42
N LEU A 128 10.77 -13.46 4.42
CA LEU A 128 10.36 -12.55 5.48
C LEU A 128 11.58 -12.09 6.31
N LEU A 129 12.38 -13.03 6.81
CA LEU A 129 13.58 -12.71 7.58
C LEU A 129 14.55 -11.84 6.79
N ARG A 130 14.78 -12.20 5.53
CA ARG A 130 15.69 -11.45 4.66
C ARG A 130 15.18 -10.06 4.34
N THR A 131 13.88 -9.92 4.10
CA THR A 131 13.24 -8.62 3.89
C THR A 131 13.35 -7.73 5.12
N ALA A 132 13.07 -8.26 6.31
CA ALA A 132 13.21 -7.53 7.56
C ALA A 132 14.64 -7.01 7.77
N GLU A 133 15.65 -7.85 7.57
CA GLU A 133 17.07 -7.49 7.65
C GLU A 133 17.45 -6.35 6.67
N LEU A 134 16.92 -6.39 5.46
CA LEU A 134 17.28 -5.44 4.42
C LEU A 134 16.54 -4.10 4.51
N LEU A 135 15.30 -4.08 5.03
CA LEU A 135 14.43 -2.90 4.98
C LEU A 135 14.26 -2.19 6.32
N ILE A 136 14.31 -2.91 7.45
CA ILE A 136 14.19 -2.26 8.77
C ILE A 136 15.34 -1.29 8.96
N GLY A 137 14.99 -0.05 9.36
CA GLY A 137 15.95 1.06 9.48
C GLY A 137 16.30 1.78 8.16
N ARG A 138 15.83 1.28 6.99
CA ARG A 138 16.03 1.93 5.67
C ARG A 138 14.78 2.56 5.11
N ALA A 139 13.61 1.97 5.40
CA ALA A 139 12.32 2.52 5.01
C ALA A 139 11.51 2.88 6.26
N PRO A 140 10.93 4.09 6.35
CA PRO A 140 10.14 4.52 7.52
C PRO A 140 8.86 3.71 7.72
N ARG A 141 8.33 3.13 6.66
CA ARG A 141 7.17 2.23 6.68
C ARG A 141 7.41 1.07 5.75
N ILE A 142 7.10 -0.13 6.24
CA ILE A 142 7.20 -1.39 5.52
C ILE A 142 5.92 -2.15 5.81
N HIS A 143 5.20 -2.61 4.76
CA HIS A 143 4.01 -3.43 4.94
C HIS A 143 4.20 -4.76 4.20
N TRP A 144 4.11 -5.86 4.94
CA TRP A 144 4.15 -7.21 4.38
C TRP A 144 2.84 -7.56 3.69
N TYR A 145 2.91 -8.02 2.48
CA TYR A 145 1.78 -8.49 1.67
C TYR A 145 1.74 -10.02 1.71
N SER A 146 0.77 -10.69 2.34
CA SER A 146 -0.45 -10.17 2.96
C SER A 146 -0.82 -10.99 4.20
N LEU A 147 -1.98 -10.71 4.82
CA LEU A 147 -2.46 -11.53 5.94
C LEU A 147 -3.00 -12.87 5.45
N TYR A 148 -3.90 -12.86 4.48
CA TYR A 148 -4.53 -14.06 3.91
C TYR A 148 -4.02 -14.36 2.52
N ASP A 149 -3.95 -15.65 2.19
CA ASP A 149 -3.90 -16.09 0.80
C ASP A 149 -5.15 -15.58 0.05
N LEU A 150 -4.99 -15.33 -1.25
CA LEU A 150 -6.15 -15.04 -2.09
C LEU A 150 -7.05 -16.27 -2.15
N PRO A 151 -8.39 -16.07 -2.19
CA PRO A 151 -9.31 -17.18 -2.40
C PRO A 151 -9.01 -17.93 -3.70
N SER A 152 -9.07 -19.24 -3.68
CA SER A 152 -8.81 -20.09 -4.86
C SER A 152 -9.75 -19.78 -6.03
N ALA A 153 -10.95 -19.25 -5.74
CA ALA A 153 -11.93 -18.79 -6.72
C ALA A 153 -11.73 -17.31 -7.15
N TRP A 154 -10.66 -16.63 -6.65
CA TRP A 154 -10.41 -15.24 -7.00
C TRP A 154 -10.05 -15.11 -8.48
N GLU A 155 -10.70 -14.17 -9.14
CA GLU A 155 -10.39 -13.77 -10.51
C GLU A 155 -9.88 -12.34 -10.53
N ALA A 156 -8.81 -12.11 -11.31
CA ALA A 156 -8.30 -10.76 -11.51
C ALA A 156 -9.36 -9.90 -12.21
N THR A 157 -9.75 -8.81 -11.57
CA THR A 157 -10.70 -7.85 -12.13
C THR A 157 -10.02 -6.80 -13.00
N THR A 158 -8.69 -6.80 -13.05
CA THR A 158 -7.91 -5.88 -13.88
C THR A 158 -7.95 -6.27 -15.36
N ARG A 159 -7.95 -5.28 -16.25
CA ARG A 159 -7.92 -5.50 -17.72
C ARG A 159 -6.70 -6.28 -18.17
N HIS A 160 -5.57 -6.09 -17.50
CA HIS A 160 -4.34 -6.83 -17.73
C HIS A 160 -3.99 -7.64 -16.50
N LYS A 161 -3.61 -8.89 -16.68
CA LYS A 161 -3.14 -9.74 -15.57
C LYS A 161 -1.82 -9.16 -15.02
N GLU A 162 -1.71 -9.11 -13.70
CA GLU A 162 -0.49 -8.66 -13.02
C GLU A 162 0.67 -9.62 -13.25
N ALA A 163 0.37 -10.91 -13.33
CA ALA A 163 1.34 -11.97 -13.46
C ALA A 163 0.86 -13.05 -14.43
N GLU A 164 1.80 -13.71 -15.06
CA GLU A 164 1.57 -14.81 -16.00
C GLU A 164 2.38 -16.05 -15.61
N GLY A 165 1.98 -17.22 -16.08
CA GLY A 165 2.67 -18.47 -15.81
C GLY A 165 2.72 -18.81 -14.32
N SER A 166 3.90 -19.19 -13.83
CA SER A 166 4.09 -19.56 -12.42
C SER A 166 3.89 -18.38 -11.46
N SER A 167 4.14 -17.15 -11.90
CA SER A 167 3.94 -15.94 -11.10
C SER A 167 2.47 -15.71 -10.79
N TYR A 168 1.56 -16.05 -11.70
CA TYR A 168 0.12 -16.00 -11.44
C TYR A 168 -0.27 -16.90 -10.25
N TYR A 169 0.22 -18.16 -10.23
CA TYR A 169 -0.09 -19.08 -9.12
C TYR A 169 0.58 -18.64 -7.82
N ARG A 170 1.76 -18.03 -7.87
CA ARG A 170 2.45 -17.51 -6.69
C ARG A 170 1.65 -16.42 -5.98
N HIS A 171 0.89 -15.60 -6.72
CA HIS A 171 0.05 -14.54 -6.17
C HIS A 171 -1.00 -15.08 -5.17
N PHE A 172 -1.52 -16.29 -5.38
CA PHE A 172 -2.49 -16.91 -4.48
C PHE A 172 -1.90 -17.32 -3.12
N HIS A 173 -0.58 -17.38 -2.97
CA HIS A 173 0.11 -17.90 -1.79
C HIS A 173 0.96 -16.86 -1.04
N MET A 174 0.57 -15.58 -1.10
CA MET A 174 1.31 -14.48 -0.46
C MET A 174 0.98 -14.30 1.02
N GLY A 175 -0.15 -14.84 1.49
CA GLY A 175 -0.63 -14.67 2.86
C GLY A 175 0.27 -15.30 3.92
N LEU A 176 0.28 -14.72 5.12
CA LEU A 176 0.80 -15.37 6.33
C LEU A 176 -0.13 -16.50 6.80
N LEU A 177 -1.40 -16.39 6.44
CA LEU A 177 -2.45 -17.36 6.68
C LEU A 177 -2.91 -17.95 5.35
N ARG A 178 -3.28 -19.22 5.35
CA ARG A 178 -3.96 -19.85 4.22
C ARG A 178 -5.37 -19.29 4.04
N GLU A 179 -6.01 -19.62 2.95
CA GLU A 179 -7.40 -19.22 2.65
C GLU A 179 -8.38 -19.58 3.79
N ASP A 180 -8.17 -20.74 4.42
CA ASP A 180 -8.97 -21.24 5.54
C ASP A 180 -8.65 -20.58 6.90
N GLY A 181 -7.69 -19.65 6.93
CA GLY A 181 -7.23 -18.95 8.13
C GLY A 181 -6.19 -19.70 8.96
N THR A 182 -5.71 -20.87 8.52
CA THR A 182 -4.63 -21.57 9.21
C THR A 182 -3.29 -20.89 9.01
N PRO A 183 -2.46 -20.73 10.09
CA PRO A 183 -1.20 -20.04 9.97
C PRO A 183 -0.14 -20.86 9.21
N LYS A 184 0.69 -20.16 8.44
CA LYS A 184 1.91 -20.69 7.84
C LYS A 184 3.11 -20.47 8.76
N ALA A 185 4.25 -21.09 8.45
CA ALA A 185 5.48 -20.93 9.22
C ALA A 185 5.90 -19.45 9.36
N ALA A 186 5.74 -18.64 8.31
CA ALA A 186 6.06 -17.22 8.31
C ALA A 186 5.22 -16.40 9.31
N ALA A 187 3.98 -16.80 9.62
CA ALA A 187 3.13 -16.11 10.58
C ALA A 187 3.75 -16.08 11.99
N ASN A 188 4.33 -17.19 12.42
CA ASN A 188 4.97 -17.28 13.73
C ASN A 188 6.24 -16.40 13.84
N LEU A 189 6.92 -16.18 12.72
CA LEU A 189 8.12 -15.33 12.65
C LEU A 189 7.75 -13.85 12.57
N PHE A 190 6.67 -13.53 11.87
CA PHE A 190 6.24 -12.14 11.63
C PHE A 190 6.04 -11.36 12.92
N GLY A 191 5.49 -11.97 13.97
CA GLY A 191 5.26 -11.33 15.26
C GLY A 191 6.50 -10.69 15.88
N ALA A 192 7.69 -11.24 15.64
CA ALA A 192 8.95 -10.67 16.13
C ALA A 192 9.31 -9.34 15.39
N TYR A 193 8.78 -9.11 14.20
CA TYR A 193 9.07 -7.93 13.38
C TYR A 193 7.88 -6.96 13.27
N ALA A 194 6.69 -7.36 13.74
CA ALA A 194 5.48 -6.56 13.67
C ALA A 194 5.59 -5.13 14.24
N PRO A 195 6.42 -4.84 15.27
CA PRO A 195 6.64 -3.46 15.73
C PRO A 195 7.36 -2.57 14.72
N ALA A 196 8.14 -3.15 13.80
CA ALA A 196 8.90 -2.44 12.77
C ALA A 196 8.34 -2.64 11.35
N MET A 197 7.47 -3.64 11.18
CA MET A 197 6.84 -3.97 9.90
C MET A 197 5.33 -4.07 10.09
N GLY A 198 4.60 -3.24 9.36
CA GLY A 198 3.15 -3.35 9.25
C GLY A 198 2.72 -4.47 8.32
N LEU A 199 1.43 -4.60 8.17
CA LEU A 199 0.79 -5.58 7.30
C LEU A 199 0.00 -4.88 6.20
N CYS A 200 0.02 -5.44 5.00
CA CYS A 200 -0.88 -5.07 3.91
C CYS A 200 -2.00 -6.11 3.82
N GLN A 201 -3.25 -5.67 3.93
CA GLN A 201 -4.41 -6.50 3.65
C GLN A 201 -5.50 -5.67 3.02
N TRP A 202 -5.88 -6.04 1.80
CA TRP A 202 -7.04 -5.49 1.15
C TRP A 202 -8.28 -6.28 1.58
N PHE A 203 -9.31 -5.58 2.05
CA PHE A 203 -10.61 -6.18 2.32
C PHE A 203 -11.53 -5.89 1.13
N HIS A 204 -12.02 -6.94 0.50
CA HIS A 204 -13.02 -6.81 -0.55
C HIS A 204 -14.33 -6.28 0.01
N PHE A 205 -15.20 -5.79 -0.85
CA PHE A 205 -16.48 -5.25 -0.42
C PHE A 205 -17.27 -6.33 0.37
N GLU A 206 -17.69 -5.98 1.59
CA GLU A 206 -18.38 -6.88 2.55
C GLU A 206 -17.57 -8.15 2.93
N ASP A 207 -16.24 -8.05 2.97
CA ASP A 207 -15.38 -9.19 3.32
C ASP A 207 -15.71 -9.74 4.72
N HIS A 208 -16.22 -10.94 4.75
CA HIS A 208 -16.61 -11.64 5.98
C HIS A 208 -15.42 -11.98 6.89
N ARG A 209 -14.17 -11.89 6.39
CA ARG A 209 -12.96 -12.19 7.15
C ARG A 209 -12.47 -11.02 8.00
N LEU A 210 -13.08 -9.82 7.89
CA LEU A 210 -12.62 -8.60 8.56
C LEU A 210 -12.43 -8.79 10.07
N ASP A 211 -13.43 -9.35 10.78
CA ASP A 211 -13.37 -9.53 12.24
C ASP A 211 -12.29 -10.55 12.64
N ASN A 212 -12.15 -11.63 11.87
CA ASN A 212 -11.09 -12.62 12.09
C ASN A 212 -9.70 -12.05 11.78
N ALA A 213 -9.60 -11.18 10.77
CA ALA A 213 -8.36 -10.50 10.43
C ALA A 213 -7.86 -9.65 11.60
N VAL A 214 -8.74 -8.89 12.26
CA VAL A 214 -8.39 -8.10 13.45
C VAL A 214 -7.86 -8.98 14.57
N GLN A 215 -8.49 -10.13 14.84
CA GLN A 215 -8.02 -11.06 15.86
C GLN A 215 -6.60 -11.59 15.54
N TRP A 216 -6.34 -11.93 14.28
CA TRP A 216 -5.01 -12.36 13.86
C TRP A 216 -3.98 -11.24 13.93
N MET A 217 -4.31 -10.03 13.48
CA MET A 217 -3.42 -8.88 13.57
C MET A 217 -3.02 -8.57 15.02
N ARG A 218 -3.97 -8.66 15.98
CA ARG A 218 -3.69 -8.55 17.42
C ARG A 218 -2.72 -9.63 17.90
N ARG A 219 -2.95 -10.90 17.53
CA ARG A 219 -2.08 -12.03 17.89
C ARG A 219 -0.66 -11.87 17.34
N LEU A 220 -0.54 -11.32 16.14
CA LEU A 220 0.73 -11.06 15.48
C LEU A 220 1.42 -9.78 15.97
N GLY A 221 0.77 -8.99 16.83
CA GLY A 221 1.32 -7.73 17.33
C GLY A 221 1.39 -6.61 16.28
N VAL A 222 0.56 -6.68 15.25
CA VAL A 222 0.47 -5.65 14.19
C VAL A 222 0.02 -4.33 14.80
N THR A 223 0.73 -3.25 14.46
CA THR A 223 0.36 -1.88 14.86
C THR A 223 0.04 -1.00 13.64
N HIS A 224 0.63 -1.31 12.49
CA HIS A 224 0.46 -0.57 11.26
C HIS A 224 -0.19 -1.46 10.19
N LEU A 225 -1.24 -0.97 9.58
CA LEU A 225 -1.96 -1.66 8.51
C LEU A 225 -2.06 -0.77 7.26
N ARG A 226 -1.78 -1.34 6.10
CA ARG A 226 -2.17 -0.73 4.84
C ARG A 226 -3.37 -1.50 4.29
N THR A 227 -4.45 -0.76 3.99
CA THR A 227 -5.65 -1.27 3.33
C THR A 227 -6.14 -0.28 2.28
N GLY A 228 -7.31 -0.49 1.70
CA GLY A 228 -7.86 0.39 0.69
C GLY A 228 -9.34 0.70 0.88
N LEU A 229 -9.74 1.86 0.35
CA LEU A 229 -11.12 2.23 0.07
C LEU A 229 -11.22 2.51 -1.43
N SER A 230 -11.91 1.61 -2.14
CA SER A 230 -12.07 1.72 -3.59
C SER A 230 -13.09 2.78 -3.95
N TRP A 231 -12.71 3.76 -4.79
CA TRP A 231 -13.65 4.72 -5.35
C TRP A 231 -14.72 4.03 -6.20
N ALA A 232 -14.35 2.99 -6.94
CA ALA A 232 -15.30 2.19 -7.71
C ALA A 232 -16.36 1.54 -6.80
N ASP A 233 -15.96 1.06 -5.63
CA ASP A 233 -16.89 0.43 -4.68
C ASP A 233 -17.81 1.45 -3.99
N SER A 234 -17.43 2.73 -3.91
CA SER A 234 -18.26 3.76 -3.28
C SER A 234 -19.64 3.97 -3.93
N PHE A 235 -19.82 3.48 -5.14
CA PHE A 235 -21.08 3.51 -5.88
C PHE A 235 -21.95 2.25 -5.70
N ARG A 236 -21.47 1.28 -4.93
CA ARG A 236 -22.27 0.09 -4.59
C ARG A 236 -23.36 0.43 -3.56
N PRO A 237 -24.49 -0.29 -3.55
CA PRO A 237 -25.46 -0.18 -2.46
C PRO A 237 -24.77 -0.40 -1.11
N ASN A 238 -25.10 0.43 -0.11
CA ASN A 238 -24.54 0.37 1.26
C ASN A 238 -23.01 0.54 1.34
N ALA A 239 -22.37 1.16 0.35
CA ALA A 239 -20.92 1.33 0.31
C ALA A 239 -20.38 2.07 1.55
N LEU A 240 -21.05 3.14 1.97
CA LEU A 240 -20.62 3.91 3.14
C LEU A 240 -20.77 3.12 4.44
N ASP A 241 -21.82 2.29 4.58
CA ASP A 241 -22.01 1.41 5.74
C ASP A 241 -20.87 0.37 5.82
N TRP A 242 -20.45 -0.17 4.68
CA TRP A 242 -19.31 -1.06 4.62
C TRP A 242 -18.00 -0.36 4.98
N PHE A 243 -17.75 0.82 4.42
CA PHE A 243 -16.54 1.59 4.72
C PHE A 243 -16.50 2.01 6.19
N ASP A 244 -17.63 2.42 6.76
CA ASP A 244 -17.75 2.73 8.20
C ASP A 244 -17.41 1.50 9.04
N ARG A 245 -18.03 0.36 8.77
CA ARG A 245 -17.73 -0.89 9.46
C ARG A 245 -16.25 -1.26 9.34
N GLN A 246 -15.67 -1.19 8.14
CA GLN A 246 -14.25 -1.49 7.93
C GLN A 246 -13.37 -0.58 8.79
N MET A 247 -13.56 0.73 8.72
CA MET A 247 -12.71 1.69 9.41
C MET A 247 -12.92 1.69 10.93
N GLU A 248 -14.15 1.45 11.40
CA GLU A 248 -14.44 1.28 12.84
C GLU A 248 -13.79 0.01 13.40
N THR A 249 -13.87 -1.11 12.67
CA THR A 249 -13.26 -2.38 13.09
C THR A 249 -11.73 -2.29 13.11
N LEU A 250 -11.14 -1.47 12.23
CA LEU A 250 -9.68 -1.26 12.14
C LEU A 250 -9.17 -0.09 12.99
N ALA A 251 -10.02 0.56 13.81
CA ALA A 251 -9.69 1.83 14.49
C ALA A 251 -8.51 1.74 15.47
N GLU A 252 -8.20 0.56 15.98
CA GLU A 252 -7.07 0.35 16.89
C GLU A 252 -5.69 0.36 16.21
N PHE A 253 -5.65 0.18 14.87
CA PHE A 253 -4.43 0.19 14.09
C PHE A 253 -4.13 1.58 13.52
N GLN A 254 -2.85 1.84 13.24
CA GLN A 254 -2.43 2.97 12.42
C GLN A 254 -2.61 2.57 10.95
N VAL A 255 -3.59 3.17 10.28
CA VAL A 255 -4.01 2.71 8.96
C VAL A 255 -3.52 3.66 7.87
N THR A 256 -2.69 3.15 6.96
CA THR A 256 -2.43 3.79 5.67
C THR A 256 -3.55 3.38 4.71
N VAL A 257 -4.42 4.33 4.36
CA VAL A 257 -5.56 4.07 3.46
C VAL A 257 -5.16 4.38 2.03
N THR A 258 -5.30 3.41 1.13
CA THR A 258 -5.12 3.59 -0.31
C THR A 258 -6.46 3.95 -0.95
N PHE A 259 -6.51 5.07 -1.66
CA PHE A 259 -7.62 5.47 -2.50
C PHE A 259 -7.28 5.17 -3.96
N CYS A 260 -8.09 4.39 -4.65
CA CYS A 260 -7.84 4.02 -6.05
C CYS A 260 -9.10 3.49 -6.73
N PHE A 261 -8.95 3.17 -7.99
CA PHE A 261 -9.93 2.53 -8.90
C PHE A 261 -11.08 3.45 -9.31
N THR A 262 -11.13 3.68 -10.61
CA THR A 262 -12.17 4.49 -11.24
C THR A 262 -13.47 3.68 -11.36
N PRO A 263 -14.64 4.22 -10.97
CA PRO A 263 -15.91 3.61 -11.31
C PRO A 263 -16.07 3.51 -12.84
N GLU A 264 -16.59 2.40 -13.36
CA GLU A 264 -16.71 2.17 -14.81
C GLU A 264 -17.42 3.31 -15.55
N HIS A 265 -18.49 3.84 -14.96
CA HIS A 265 -19.27 4.93 -15.56
C HIS A 265 -18.64 6.34 -15.40
N ARG A 266 -17.49 6.45 -14.72
CA ARG A 266 -16.69 7.67 -14.53
C ARG A 266 -15.34 7.60 -15.24
N GLY A 267 -15.00 6.46 -15.82
CA GLY A 267 -13.78 6.27 -16.60
C GLY A 267 -13.94 6.76 -18.04
N ILE A 268 -12.83 7.07 -18.69
CA ILE A 268 -12.78 7.29 -20.14
C ILE A 268 -13.20 6.00 -20.84
N GLU A 269 -12.74 4.85 -20.33
CA GLU A 269 -13.17 3.53 -20.73
C GLU A 269 -13.86 2.82 -19.55
N PRO A 270 -14.82 1.89 -19.78
CA PRO A 270 -15.62 1.28 -18.72
C PRO A 270 -14.88 0.18 -17.96
N HIS A 271 -13.77 0.52 -17.32
CA HIS A 271 -13.05 -0.37 -16.40
C HIS A 271 -12.32 0.42 -15.31
N HIS A 272 -12.08 -0.20 -14.16
CA HIS A 272 -11.59 0.47 -12.95
C HIS A 272 -10.13 0.94 -13.01
N THR A 273 -9.36 0.54 -14.01
CA THR A 273 -7.98 1.01 -14.23
C THR A 273 -7.91 2.17 -15.22
N SER A 274 -9.05 2.56 -15.81
CA SER A 274 -9.14 3.71 -16.70
C SER A 274 -8.89 5.03 -15.95
N PRO A 275 -8.20 6.00 -16.57
CA PRO A 275 -8.25 7.38 -16.09
C PRO A 275 -9.71 7.87 -15.98
N PRO A 276 -10.05 8.68 -14.95
CA PRO A 276 -11.38 9.26 -14.84
C PRO A 276 -11.61 10.35 -15.89
N LEU A 277 -12.89 10.58 -16.23
CA LEU A 277 -13.32 11.71 -17.05
C LEU A 277 -13.10 13.06 -16.36
N ASP A 278 -13.26 13.11 -15.04
CA ASP A 278 -12.99 14.28 -14.20
C ASP A 278 -12.19 13.87 -12.96
N VAL A 279 -10.95 14.35 -12.88
CA VAL A 279 -10.05 14.07 -11.76
C VAL A 279 -10.53 14.68 -10.44
N ASN A 280 -11.37 15.74 -10.48
CA ASN A 280 -11.90 16.38 -9.29
C ASN A 280 -12.89 15.47 -8.56
N GLU A 281 -13.65 14.63 -9.25
CA GLU A 281 -14.55 13.66 -8.60
C GLU A 281 -13.77 12.66 -7.73
N PHE A 282 -12.61 12.21 -8.19
CA PHE A 282 -11.71 11.36 -7.38
C PHE A 282 -11.13 12.14 -6.20
N ALA A 283 -10.72 13.39 -6.42
CA ALA A 283 -10.20 14.26 -5.38
C ALA A 283 -11.25 14.51 -4.27
N ASP A 284 -12.50 14.77 -4.65
CA ASP A 284 -13.62 14.96 -3.73
C ASP A 284 -13.92 13.67 -2.93
N PHE A 285 -13.86 12.50 -3.58
CA PHE A 285 -13.97 11.22 -2.89
C PHE A 285 -12.87 11.08 -1.83
N CYS A 286 -11.60 11.31 -2.19
CA CYS A 286 -10.48 11.23 -1.24
C CYS A 286 -10.67 12.18 -0.05
N ALA A 287 -11.03 13.45 -0.31
CA ALA A 287 -11.28 14.45 0.72
C ALA A 287 -12.43 14.05 1.65
N SER A 288 -13.55 13.57 1.08
CA SER A 288 -14.69 13.09 1.85
C SER A 288 -14.37 11.93 2.77
N MET A 289 -13.61 10.94 2.29
CA MET A 289 -13.22 9.80 3.10
C MET A 289 -12.25 10.20 4.21
N VAL A 290 -11.29 11.07 3.90
CA VAL A 290 -10.37 11.61 4.91
C VAL A 290 -11.11 12.41 5.96
N ASP A 291 -12.05 13.27 5.58
CA ASP A 291 -12.86 14.02 6.55
C ASP A 291 -13.69 13.10 7.43
N ARG A 292 -14.35 12.11 6.84
CA ARG A 292 -15.21 11.16 7.55
C ARG A 292 -14.45 10.35 8.60
N TYR A 293 -13.25 9.88 8.30
CA TYR A 293 -12.54 8.91 9.15
C TYR A 293 -11.42 9.52 10.01
N CYS A 294 -10.98 10.75 9.72
CA CYS A 294 -10.08 11.48 10.61
C CYS A 294 -10.82 12.28 11.69
N SER A 295 -12.08 12.67 11.46
CA SER A 295 -12.85 13.48 12.40
C SER A 295 -13.44 12.70 13.57
N LYS A 296 -13.74 11.41 13.37
CA LYS A 296 -14.37 10.53 14.37
C LYS A 296 -13.43 10.17 15.54
N THR A 297 -12.16 10.44 15.42
CA THR A 297 -11.16 10.13 16.43
C THR A 297 -10.56 11.42 17.00
N GLY A 298 -11.13 11.94 18.08
CA GLY A 298 -10.68 13.16 18.77
C GLY A 298 -9.32 13.02 19.48
N LEU A 299 -8.28 12.57 18.78
CA LEU A 299 -6.91 12.54 19.26
C LEU A 299 -6.06 13.51 18.47
N ALA A 300 -5.63 14.58 19.14
CA ALA A 300 -4.60 15.47 18.66
C ALA A 300 -3.36 14.67 18.23
N ALA A 301 -2.81 15.02 17.06
CA ALA A 301 -1.55 14.48 16.60
C ALA A 301 -0.49 14.65 17.70
N SER A 302 0.07 13.53 18.19
CA SER A 302 1.24 13.57 19.03
C SER A 302 2.41 14.08 18.16
N PRO A 303 3.19 15.09 18.60
CA PRO A 303 4.32 15.54 17.80
C PRO A 303 5.31 14.38 17.62
N ALA A 304 5.81 14.24 16.40
CA ALA A 304 6.87 13.28 16.09
C ALA A 304 7.98 13.39 17.13
N SER A 305 8.27 12.29 17.82
CA SER A 305 9.37 12.23 18.77
C SER A 305 10.67 12.55 18.03
N ALA A 306 11.34 13.61 18.50
CA ALA A 306 12.71 13.92 18.09
C ALA A 306 13.61 12.70 18.36
N ASP A 307 14.51 12.42 17.42
CA ASP A 307 15.51 11.38 17.55
C ASP A 307 16.26 11.50 18.89
N PRO A 308 16.52 10.38 19.60
CA PRO A 308 17.40 10.41 20.75
C PRO A 308 18.84 10.72 20.27
N PRO A 309 19.63 11.48 21.06
CA PRO A 309 20.99 11.81 20.68
C PRO A 309 21.85 10.55 20.59
N ILE A 310 22.59 10.43 19.50
CA ILE A 310 23.58 9.38 19.27
C ILE A 310 24.65 9.47 20.37
N GLY A 311 24.63 8.51 21.29
CA GLY A 311 25.70 8.37 22.29
C GLY A 311 26.99 7.90 21.62
N GLU A 312 28.07 8.61 21.86
CA GLU A 312 29.43 8.23 21.43
C GLU A 312 29.84 6.88 22.06
N PRO A 313 30.55 6.03 21.31
CA PRO A 313 31.04 4.78 21.86
C PRO A 313 32.23 5.06 22.82
N THR A 314 32.02 4.83 24.12
CA THR A 314 33.13 4.79 25.08
C THR A 314 33.94 3.52 24.85
N CYS A 315 35.19 3.68 24.42
CA CYS A 315 36.22 2.65 24.55
C CYS A 315 36.51 2.40 26.03
N VAL A 316 36.44 1.14 26.44
CA VAL A 316 37.01 0.66 27.72
C VAL A 316 38.08 -0.38 27.40
N PRO A 317 39.20 -0.40 28.11
CA PRO A 317 40.46 -1.04 27.76
C PRO A 317 40.48 -2.57 27.80
#